data_0479b929a775f7c57894948de765b385
#
_entry.id   0479b929a775f7c57894948de765b385
#
_cell.length_a   1.000
_cell.length_b   1.000
_cell.length_c   1.000
_cell.angle_alpha   90.00
_cell.angle_beta   90.00
_cell.angle_gamma   90.00
#
_symmetry.space_group_name_H-M   'P 1'
#
loop_
_entity.id
_entity.type
_entity.pdbx_description
1 polymer ?
#
loop_
_entity_poly.entity_id
_entity_poly.type
_entity_poly.pdbx_seq_one_letter_code
_entity_poly.pdbx_strand_id
1 'polypeptide(L)'
;MRAFLLLTDSLPGRARLISSQHTRICKPADLAGLPRHTRLVGLDVGDRKIGVALSDPGRRIASPAGVVRRAKRFYETAESLAAFWKGEAVSGIVVGLPLNQDGTQGPRAQASRQFAHNLARHFDLPVALWDERFSSVAAERLLLDEADLSRTRRRELVDQTAAAFILQGCLDFLIRPPTDDDDENNDVDEEDGEGR
;
A
#
# COMPACT_ATOMS: atom_id res chain seq x y z
N MET A 1 34.09 2.73 -10.60
CA MET A 1 34.00 4.17 -10.81
C MET A 1 33.07 4.42 -11.98
N ARG A 2 31.82 4.67 -11.76
CA ARG A 2 30.88 5.21 -12.75
C ARG A 2 30.03 6.25 -12.06
N ALA A 3 30.20 7.47 -12.49
CA ALA A 3 29.55 8.66 -11.99
C ALA A 3 28.05 8.58 -12.23
N PHE A 4 27.28 8.73 -11.17
CA PHE A 4 25.85 8.98 -11.22
C PHE A 4 25.67 10.49 -11.41
N LEU A 5 25.21 10.85 -12.58
CA LEU A 5 25.01 12.24 -12.99
C LEU A 5 23.90 12.86 -12.14
N LEU A 6 24.29 13.82 -11.34
CA LEU A 6 23.43 14.72 -10.59
C LEU A 6 22.56 15.54 -11.57
N LEU A 7 21.26 15.38 -11.50
CA LEU A 7 20.30 16.41 -11.90
C LEU A 7 19.80 17.07 -10.63
N THR A 8 20.58 18.01 -10.13
CA THR A 8 20.14 19.00 -9.15
C THR A 8 19.94 20.30 -9.91
N ASP A 9 18.71 20.85 -9.94
CA ASP A 9 18.50 22.19 -9.42
C ASP A 9 17.02 22.59 -9.55
N SER A 10 16.53 23.15 -8.46
CA SER A 10 15.35 23.99 -8.29
C SER A 10 14.17 23.37 -7.58
N LEU A 11 14.31 23.16 -6.24
CA LEU A 11 13.17 23.25 -5.34
C LEU A 11 13.57 24.02 -4.06
N PRO A 12 12.94 25.15 -3.74
CA PRO A 12 13.08 25.81 -2.46
C PRO A 12 12.12 25.17 -1.45
N GLY A 13 12.64 24.66 -0.38
CA GLY A 13 11.83 24.12 0.71
C GLY A 13 12.59 23.02 1.44
N ARG A 14 13.44 23.41 2.38
CA ARG A 14 14.08 22.46 3.29
C ARG A 14 13.04 21.62 4.00
N ALA A 15 12.74 20.43 3.45
CA ALA A 15 12.21 19.35 4.23
C ALA A 15 13.23 19.04 5.33
N ARG A 16 12.81 19.11 6.58
CA ARG A 16 13.59 18.71 7.75
C ARG A 16 14.12 17.31 7.49
N LEU A 17 15.44 17.19 7.38
CA LEU A 17 16.15 15.93 7.35
C LEU A 17 15.74 15.12 8.59
N ILE A 18 14.86 14.16 8.40
CA ILE A 18 14.68 13.10 9.37
C ILE A 18 15.95 12.26 9.28
N SER A 19 16.72 12.33 10.36
CA SER A 19 17.99 11.67 10.58
C SER A 19 18.03 10.27 9.98
N SER A 20 18.96 10.06 9.07
CA SER A 20 19.35 8.77 8.50
C SER A 20 19.70 7.78 9.59
N GLN A 21 19.03 6.64 9.64
CA GLN A 21 19.55 5.30 9.99
C GLN A 21 18.48 4.28 10.38
N HIS A 22 17.21 4.41 9.99
CA HIS A 22 16.23 3.36 10.28
C HIS A 22 15.51 2.95 9.02
N THR A 23 15.43 1.66 8.83
CA THR A 23 14.58 0.96 7.88
C THR A 23 13.32 1.78 7.62
N ARG A 24 13.15 2.27 6.40
CA ARG A 24 12.06 3.18 6.04
C ARG A 24 10.67 2.52 5.98
N ILE A 25 10.47 1.46 6.74
CA ILE A 25 9.11 0.97 7.06
C ILE A 25 8.55 1.90 8.13
N CYS A 26 7.42 2.51 7.82
CA CYS A 26 6.73 3.47 8.68
C CYS A 26 5.31 3.01 9.00
N LYS A 27 4.67 3.67 9.96
CA LYS A 27 3.24 3.49 10.21
C LYS A 27 2.44 4.17 9.08
N PRO A 28 1.24 3.68 8.73
CA PRO A 28 0.39 4.36 7.75
C PRO A 28 0.17 5.86 8.07
N ALA A 29 -0.03 6.21 9.34
CA ALA A 29 -0.21 7.60 9.78
C ALA A 29 0.98 8.52 9.43
N ASP A 30 2.22 7.99 9.38
CA ASP A 30 3.41 8.78 9.07
C ASP A 30 3.40 9.31 7.61
N LEU A 31 2.63 8.66 6.72
CA LEU A 31 2.47 9.09 5.34
C LEU A 31 1.72 10.45 5.21
N ALA A 32 0.99 10.86 6.24
CA ALA A 32 0.33 12.18 6.27
C ALA A 32 1.35 13.34 6.21
N GLY A 33 2.55 13.13 6.77
CA GLY A 33 3.62 14.13 6.79
C GLY A 33 4.42 14.27 5.48
N LEU A 34 4.14 13.45 4.48
CA LEU A 34 4.86 13.48 3.21
C LEU A 34 4.52 14.74 2.38
N PRO A 35 5.40 15.18 1.47
CA PRO A 35 5.19 16.38 0.68
C PRO A 35 3.83 16.40 -0.02
N ARG A 36 3.15 17.54 -0.01
CA ARG A 36 1.88 17.72 -0.72
C ARG A 36 2.09 17.67 -2.22
N HIS A 37 1.02 17.40 -2.97
CA HIS A 37 1.01 17.28 -4.42
C HIS A 37 1.95 16.18 -4.95
N THR A 38 2.15 15.14 -4.15
CA THR A 38 2.86 13.92 -4.54
C THR A 38 1.93 12.72 -4.41
N ARG A 39 2.18 11.69 -5.20
CA ARG A 39 1.38 10.47 -5.21
C ARG A 39 1.90 9.45 -4.20
N LEU A 40 1.02 8.56 -3.77
CA LEU A 40 1.36 7.29 -3.14
C LEU A 40 1.15 6.16 -4.14
N VAL A 41 1.96 5.12 -4.01
CA VAL A 41 1.84 3.87 -4.78
C VAL A 41 1.24 2.81 -3.87
N GLY A 42 0.21 2.10 -4.32
CA GLY A 42 -0.35 0.94 -3.65
C GLY A 42 0.13 -0.34 -4.33
N LEU A 43 0.51 -1.34 -3.56
CA LEU A 43 0.98 -2.63 -4.06
C LEU A 43 0.25 -3.79 -3.36
N ASP A 44 -0.35 -4.66 -4.16
CA ASP A 44 -0.80 -5.99 -3.75
C ASP A 44 0.24 -7.03 -4.15
N VAL A 45 0.96 -7.58 -3.17
CA VAL A 45 2.13 -8.44 -3.41
C VAL A 45 1.74 -9.91 -3.39
N GLY A 46 1.39 -10.46 -4.55
CA GLY A 46 1.18 -11.89 -4.75
C GLY A 46 2.48 -12.66 -5.05
N ASP A 47 2.38 -13.99 -5.10
CA ASP A 47 3.53 -14.88 -5.33
C ASP A 47 4.15 -14.71 -6.72
N ARG A 48 3.32 -14.51 -7.75
CA ARG A 48 3.74 -14.44 -9.16
C ARG A 48 3.52 -13.08 -9.80
N LYS A 49 2.67 -12.26 -9.21
CA LYS A 49 2.25 -10.98 -9.74
C LYS A 49 2.14 -9.96 -8.62
N ILE A 50 2.27 -8.71 -8.97
CA ILE A 50 2.08 -7.57 -8.07
C ILE A 50 1.09 -6.63 -8.74
N GLY A 51 -0.06 -6.41 -8.10
CA GLY A 51 -0.99 -5.36 -8.49
C GLY A 51 -0.42 -3.99 -8.13
N VAL A 52 -0.65 -3.01 -8.99
CA VAL A 52 -0.14 -1.64 -8.82
C VAL A 52 -1.30 -0.66 -8.92
N ALA A 53 -1.35 0.26 -7.99
CA ALA A 53 -2.26 1.40 -8.00
C ALA A 53 -1.50 2.70 -7.72
N LEU A 54 -2.04 3.82 -8.19
CA LEU A 54 -1.51 5.15 -7.94
C LEU A 54 -2.61 6.04 -7.34
N SER A 55 -2.24 6.86 -6.35
CA SER A 55 -3.14 7.92 -5.91
C SER A 55 -3.12 9.10 -6.88
N ASP A 56 -4.14 9.95 -6.83
CA ASP A 56 -4.06 11.30 -7.35
C ASP A 56 -3.05 12.14 -6.51
N PRO A 57 -2.58 13.30 -7.01
CA PRO A 57 -1.67 14.16 -6.25
C PRO A 57 -2.27 14.73 -4.96
N GLY A 58 -3.62 14.79 -4.87
CA GLY A 58 -4.36 15.20 -3.68
C GLY A 58 -4.49 14.10 -2.65
N ARG A 59 -4.09 12.84 -2.99
CA ARG A 59 -4.19 11.65 -2.15
C ARG A 59 -5.60 11.37 -1.65
N ARG A 60 -6.59 11.51 -2.55
CA ARG A 60 -8.00 11.28 -2.27
C ARG A 60 -8.54 10.04 -2.94
N ILE A 61 -8.03 9.73 -4.14
CA ILE A 61 -8.52 8.64 -4.98
C ILE A 61 -7.36 7.75 -5.39
N ALA A 62 -7.53 6.45 -5.19
CA ALA A 62 -6.64 5.42 -5.71
C ALA A 62 -7.17 4.87 -7.03
N SER A 63 -6.33 4.84 -8.05
CA SER A 63 -6.67 4.29 -9.37
C SER A 63 -5.79 3.08 -9.67
N PRO A 64 -6.36 1.97 -10.20
CA PRO A 64 -5.58 0.85 -10.69
C PRO A 64 -4.62 1.33 -11.79
N ALA A 65 -3.35 0.93 -11.73
CA ALA A 65 -2.34 1.27 -12.72
C ALA A 65 -1.92 0.09 -13.59
N GLY A 66 -1.89 -1.12 -13.03
CA GLY A 66 -1.56 -2.32 -13.78
C GLY A 66 -1.07 -3.47 -12.91
N VAL A 67 -0.45 -4.46 -13.56
CA VAL A 67 0.10 -5.64 -12.91
C VAL A 67 1.51 -5.91 -13.40
N VAL A 68 2.43 -6.17 -12.48
CA VAL A 68 3.81 -6.60 -12.77
C VAL A 68 3.95 -8.09 -12.51
N ARG A 69 4.56 -8.83 -13.43
CA ARG A 69 5.02 -10.19 -13.16
C ARG A 69 6.29 -10.14 -12.31
N ARG A 70 6.30 -10.91 -11.23
CA ARG A 70 7.51 -11.01 -10.41
C ARG A 70 8.60 -11.77 -11.17
N ALA A 71 9.75 -11.15 -11.30
CA ALA A 71 10.97 -11.78 -11.81
C ALA A 71 11.65 -12.60 -10.69
N LYS A 72 12.60 -13.45 -11.07
CA LYS A 72 13.41 -14.21 -10.10
C LYS A 72 14.26 -13.30 -9.22
N ARG A 73 14.75 -12.20 -9.78
CA ARG A 73 15.55 -11.20 -9.07
C ARG A 73 14.67 -10.03 -8.66
N PHE A 74 14.81 -9.60 -7.43
CA PHE A 74 14.07 -8.44 -6.90
C PHE A 74 14.29 -7.18 -7.76
N TYR A 75 15.53 -6.91 -8.19
CA TYR A 75 15.87 -5.72 -8.98
C TYR A 75 15.05 -5.61 -10.28
N GLU A 76 14.90 -6.71 -11.01
CA GLU A 76 14.11 -6.74 -12.25
C GLU A 76 12.63 -6.43 -12.00
N THR A 77 12.11 -6.91 -10.88
CA THR A 77 10.73 -6.59 -10.44
C THR A 77 10.63 -5.11 -10.05
N ALA A 78 11.59 -4.57 -9.32
CA ALA A 78 11.61 -3.18 -8.90
C ALA A 78 11.68 -2.21 -10.09
N GLU A 79 12.49 -2.49 -11.09
CA GLU A 79 12.55 -1.72 -12.34
C GLU A 79 11.20 -1.73 -13.09
N SER A 80 10.56 -2.91 -13.15
CA SER A 80 9.23 -3.04 -13.78
C SER A 80 8.17 -2.26 -13.01
N LEU A 81 8.24 -2.23 -11.68
CA LEU A 81 7.37 -1.40 -10.85
C LEU A 81 7.62 0.09 -11.10
N ALA A 82 8.88 0.54 -11.12
CA ALA A 82 9.24 1.92 -11.33
C ALA A 82 8.70 2.50 -12.65
N ALA A 83 8.49 1.68 -13.66
CA ALA A 83 7.92 2.11 -14.94
C ALA A 83 6.51 2.70 -14.79
N PHE A 84 5.72 2.25 -13.80
CA PHE A 84 4.35 2.74 -13.59
C PHE A 84 4.27 4.17 -13.07
N TRP A 85 5.32 4.65 -12.40
CA TRP A 85 5.35 6.02 -11.88
C TRP A 85 6.51 6.85 -12.41
N LYS A 86 7.07 6.41 -13.55
CA LYS A 86 8.12 7.17 -14.23
C LYS A 86 7.60 8.54 -14.66
N GLY A 87 8.23 9.60 -14.16
CA GLY A 87 7.80 10.98 -14.42
C GLY A 87 6.74 11.52 -13.44
N GLU A 88 6.26 10.70 -12.52
CA GLU A 88 5.35 11.11 -11.46
C GLU A 88 6.11 11.41 -10.17
N ALA A 89 5.65 12.42 -9.44
CA ALA A 89 6.21 12.76 -8.12
C ALA A 89 5.66 11.78 -7.06
N VAL A 90 6.31 10.64 -6.85
CA VAL A 90 5.95 9.67 -5.82
C VAL A 90 6.76 9.91 -4.56
N SER A 91 6.10 9.91 -3.40
CA SER A 91 6.73 10.18 -2.10
C SER A 91 6.65 9.02 -1.11
N GLY A 92 5.84 8.00 -1.38
CA GLY A 92 5.70 6.84 -0.48
C GLY A 92 5.00 5.67 -1.14
N ILE A 93 5.14 4.50 -0.52
CA ILE A 93 4.58 3.24 -1.00
C ILE A 93 3.75 2.61 0.11
N VAL A 94 2.59 2.08 -0.24
CA VAL A 94 1.71 1.30 0.63
C VAL A 94 1.70 -0.14 0.12
N VAL A 95 2.04 -1.09 0.98
CA VAL A 95 2.08 -2.52 0.65
C VAL A 95 1.01 -3.23 1.46
N GLY A 96 0.16 -4.00 0.81
CA GLY A 96 -0.81 -4.86 1.46
C GLY A 96 -0.13 -5.90 2.34
N LEU A 97 -0.66 -6.08 3.55
CA LEU A 97 -0.21 -7.06 4.52
C LEU A 97 -1.33 -8.07 4.78
N PRO A 98 -1.26 -9.28 4.18
CA PRO A 98 -2.28 -10.30 4.36
C PRO A 98 -2.13 -10.96 5.74
N LEU A 99 -2.87 -10.46 6.73
CA LEU A 99 -2.95 -11.06 8.06
C LEU A 99 -4.01 -12.18 8.08
N ASN A 100 -3.83 -13.15 8.98
CA ASN A 100 -4.87 -14.12 9.29
C ASN A 100 -6.04 -13.42 10.00
N GLN A 101 -7.22 -14.06 10.07
CA GLN A 101 -8.40 -13.50 10.73
C GLN A 101 -8.14 -13.16 12.22
N ASP A 102 -7.30 -13.94 12.88
CA ASP A 102 -6.86 -13.73 14.27
C ASP A 102 -5.77 -12.65 14.43
N GLY A 103 -5.40 -11.95 13.33
CA GLY A 103 -4.34 -10.92 13.32
C GLY A 103 -2.92 -11.47 13.28
N THR A 104 -2.71 -12.78 13.29
CA THR A 104 -1.37 -13.37 13.22
C THR A 104 -0.77 -13.27 11.83
N GLN A 105 0.56 -13.27 11.75
CA GLN A 105 1.30 -13.17 10.50
C GLN A 105 1.68 -14.55 9.97
N GLY A 106 1.02 -14.99 8.91
CA GLY A 106 1.39 -16.20 8.18
C GLY A 106 2.59 -15.97 7.24
N PRO A 107 3.02 -17.02 6.51
CA PRO A 107 4.15 -16.94 5.57
C PRO A 107 3.99 -15.86 4.49
N ARG A 108 2.77 -15.61 4.00
CA ARG A 108 2.49 -14.57 3.01
C ARG A 108 2.72 -13.16 3.59
N ALA A 109 2.28 -12.92 4.82
CA ALA A 109 2.52 -11.64 5.50
C ALA A 109 4.02 -11.38 5.71
N GLN A 110 4.79 -12.42 6.08
CA GLN A 110 6.24 -12.33 6.21
C GLN A 110 6.91 -12.02 4.89
N ALA A 111 6.49 -12.66 3.78
CA ALA A 111 7.00 -12.40 2.46
C ALA A 111 6.70 -10.97 1.98
N SER A 112 5.47 -10.46 2.20
CA SER A 112 5.08 -9.08 1.89
C SER A 112 5.89 -8.07 2.69
N ARG A 113 6.11 -8.32 3.98
CA ARG A 113 6.97 -7.49 4.83
C ARG A 113 8.41 -7.44 4.33
N GLN A 114 8.99 -8.60 4.00
CA GLN A 114 10.34 -8.66 3.46
C GLN A 114 10.46 -7.92 2.12
N PHE A 115 9.44 -8.04 1.26
CA PHE A 115 9.38 -7.31 0.01
C PHE A 115 9.31 -5.81 0.23
N ALA A 116 8.49 -5.34 1.18
CA ALA A 116 8.39 -3.93 1.59
C ALA A 116 9.75 -3.37 2.07
N HIS A 117 10.49 -4.13 2.87
CA HIS A 117 11.84 -3.73 3.29
C HIS A 117 12.81 -3.57 2.11
N ASN A 118 12.71 -4.47 1.11
CA ASN A 118 13.53 -4.38 -0.09
C ASN A 118 13.17 -3.15 -0.94
N LEU A 119 11.87 -2.84 -1.07
CA LEU A 119 11.39 -1.63 -1.75
C LEU A 119 11.90 -0.35 -1.07
N ALA A 120 11.78 -0.27 0.26
CA ALA A 120 12.21 0.88 1.03
C ALA A 120 13.70 1.19 0.82
N ARG A 121 14.53 0.14 0.77
CA ARG A 121 15.98 0.28 0.50
C ARG A 121 16.29 0.63 -0.95
N HIS A 122 15.53 0.06 -1.90
CA HIS A 122 15.80 0.22 -3.33
C HIS A 122 15.41 1.61 -3.83
N PHE A 123 14.21 2.08 -3.45
CA PHE A 123 13.67 3.36 -3.92
C PHE A 123 14.01 4.53 -3.00
N ASP A 124 14.55 4.27 -1.81
CA ASP A 124 14.82 5.30 -0.81
C ASP A 124 13.53 6.09 -0.43
N LEU A 125 12.38 5.39 -0.41
CA LEU A 125 11.06 5.92 -0.08
C LEU A 125 10.52 5.28 1.21
N PRO A 126 9.70 6.00 2.01
CA PRO A 126 8.95 5.41 3.10
C PRO A 126 7.95 4.39 2.55
N VAL A 127 7.86 3.25 3.23
CA VAL A 127 6.93 2.18 2.89
C VAL A 127 6.08 1.86 4.11
N ALA A 128 4.76 1.99 3.98
CA ALA A 128 3.81 1.58 5.00
C ALA A 128 3.23 0.20 4.66
N LEU A 129 2.95 -0.58 5.70
CA LEU A 129 2.22 -1.84 5.58
C LEU A 129 0.76 -1.58 5.95
N TRP A 130 -0.17 -2.01 5.08
CA TRP A 130 -1.60 -1.84 5.28
C TRP A 130 -2.27 -3.20 5.46
N ASP A 131 -3.02 -3.36 6.55
CA ASP A 131 -3.77 -4.58 6.84
C ASP A 131 -4.92 -4.76 5.84
N GLU A 132 -4.87 -5.84 5.05
CA GLU A 132 -5.84 -6.12 3.99
C GLU A 132 -7.24 -6.46 4.54
N ARG A 133 -7.37 -6.83 5.80
CA ARG A 133 -8.67 -7.11 6.42
C ARG A 133 -9.61 -5.90 6.36
N PHE A 134 -9.07 -4.68 6.31
CA PHE A 134 -9.84 -3.45 6.19
C PHE A 134 -10.24 -3.11 4.74
N SER A 135 -9.75 -3.85 3.74
CA SER A 135 -10.00 -3.56 2.32
C SER A 135 -10.92 -4.55 1.60
N SER A 136 -11.22 -5.71 2.19
CA SER A 136 -11.87 -6.83 1.49
C SER A 136 -13.35 -6.59 1.17
N VAL A 137 -14.10 -5.87 2.00
CA VAL A 137 -15.57 -5.74 1.84
C VAL A 137 -15.96 -4.88 0.63
N ALA A 138 -15.17 -3.86 0.32
CA ALA A 138 -15.41 -3.01 -0.85
C ALA A 138 -15.00 -3.70 -2.16
N ALA A 139 -13.91 -4.50 -2.12
CA ALA A 139 -13.40 -5.25 -3.25
C ALA A 139 -14.40 -6.32 -3.75
N GLU A 140 -15.01 -7.08 -2.84
CA GLU A 140 -15.97 -8.13 -3.18
C GLU A 140 -17.23 -7.57 -3.84
N ARG A 141 -17.73 -6.41 -3.43
CA ARG A 141 -18.92 -5.79 -4.01
C ARG A 141 -18.75 -5.38 -5.47
N LEU A 142 -17.59 -4.83 -5.85
CA LEU A 142 -17.31 -4.43 -7.23
C LEU A 142 -17.06 -5.61 -8.17
N LEU A 143 -16.58 -6.74 -7.65
CA LEU A 143 -16.31 -7.95 -8.44
C LEU A 143 -17.59 -8.72 -8.79
N LEU A 144 -18.67 -8.52 -8.04
CA LEU A 144 -19.96 -9.18 -8.28
C LEU A 144 -20.76 -8.54 -9.42
N ASP A 145 -20.53 -7.27 -9.73
CA ASP A 145 -21.28 -6.52 -10.76
C ASP A 145 -20.78 -6.75 -12.20
N GLU A 146 -19.62 -7.41 -12.40
CA GLU A 146 -19.05 -7.65 -13.73
C GLU A 146 -19.14 -9.12 -14.17
N ALA A 147 -20.35 -9.62 -14.38
CA ALA A 147 -20.60 -11.03 -14.70
C ALA A 147 -20.08 -11.49 -16.08
N ASP A 148 -19.73 -10.61 -17.01
CA ASP A 148 -19.49 -10.91 -18.43
C ASP A 148 -18.03 -11.05 -18.88
N LEU A 149 -17.05 -11.01 -17.96
CA LEU A 149 -15.64 -11.06 -18.32
C LEU A 149 -15.08 -12.49 -18.36
N SER A 150 -14.16 -12.76 -19.33
CA SER A 150 -13.40 -14.01 -19.35
C SER A 150 -12.62 -14.21 -18.03
N ARG A 151 -12.42 -15.49 -17.62
CA ARG A 151 -11.71 -15.83 -16.37
C ARG A 151 -10.33 -15.17 -16.24
N THR A 152 -9.60 -15.02 -17.35
CA THR A 152 -8.26 -14.41 -17.38
C THR A 152 -8.37 -12.90 -17.14
N ARG A 153 -9.28 -12.24 -17.83
CA ARG A 153 -9.49 -10.79 -17.72
C ARG A 153 -10.03 -10.40 -16.34
N ARG A 154 -10.92 -11.23 -15.78
CA ARG A 154 -11.41 -11.07 -14.41
C ARG A 154 -10.28 -11.15 -13.39
N ARG A 155 -9.34 -12.12 -13.50
CA ARG A 155 -8.19 -12.21 -12.60
C ARG A 155 -7.24 -11.00 -12.70
N GLU A 156 -7.01 -10.50 -13.89
CA GLU A 156 -6.18 -9.31 -14.09
C GLU A 156 -6.83 -8.06 -13.48
N LEU A 157 -8.13 -7.93 -13.64
CA LEU A 157 -8.91 -6.84 -13.04
C LEU A 157 -8.91 -6.94 -11.50
N VAL A 158 -9.07 -8.15 -10.95
CA VAL A 158 -9.00 -8.42 -9.51
C VAL A 158 -7.65 -8.00 -8.95
N ASP A 159 -6.54 -8.44 -9.57
CA ASP A 159 -5.19 -8.14 -9.11
C ASP A 159 -4.91 -6.61 -9.15
N GLN A 160 -5.43 -5.90 -10.18
CA GLN A 160 -5.32 -4.44 -10.27
C GLN A 160 -6.19 -3.72 -9.25
N THR A 161 -7.41 -4.19 -9.08
CA THR A 161 -8.41 -3.61 -8.19
C THR A 161 -8.01 -3.80 -6.72
N ALA A 162 -7.42 -4.95 -6.35
CA ALA A 162 -6.95 -5.20 -5.00
C ALA A 162 -5.91 -4.16 -4.55
N ALA A 163 -4.93 -3.82 -5.40
CA ALA A 163 -3.96 -2.77 -5.09
C ALA A 163 -4.60 -1.39 -4.89
N ALA A 164 -5.66 -1.08 -5.67
CA ALA A 164 -6.40 0.16 -5.52
C ALA A 164 -7.19 0.20 -4.20
N PHE A 165 -7.78 -0.91 -3.76
CA PHE A 165 -8.48 -0.99 -2.47
C PHE A 165 -7.51 -0.86 -1.29
N ILE A 166 -6.36 -1.52 -1.35
CA ILE A 166 -5.30 -1.37 -0.34
C ILE A 166 -4.90 0.09 -0.22
N LEU A 167 -4.65 0.75 -1.35
CA LEU A 167 -4.26 2.15 -1.36
C LEU A 167 -5.40 3.05 -0.89
N GLN A 168 -6.64 2.85 -1.37
CA GLN A 168 -7.80 3.65 -0.99
C GLN A 168 -8.06 3.57 0.51
N GLY A 169 -8.05 2.36 1.10
CA GLY A 169 -8.20 2.19 2.54
C GLY A 169 -7.17 3.00 3.34
N CYS A 170 -5.91 2.99 2.90
CA CYS A 170 -4.88 3.81 3.52
C CYS A 170 -5.15 5.32 3.33
N LEU A 171 -5.60 5.78 2.14
CA LEU A 171 -5.93 7.18 1.90
C LEU A 171 -7.09 7.65 2.76
N ASP A 172 -8.14 6.84 2.89
CA ASP A 172 -9.32 7.13 3.72
C ASP A 172 -8.92 7.26 5.19
N PHE A 173 -8.05 6.37 5.68
CA PHE A 173 -7.46 6.46 7.01
C PHE A 173 -6.66 7.76 7.20
N LEU A 174 -5.90 8.21 6.21
CA LEU A 174 -5.13 9.46 6.30
C LEU A 174 -6.01 10.71 6.32
N ILE A 175 -7.20 10.65 5.72
CA ILE A 175 -8.19 11.74 5.72
C ILE A 175 -8.96 11.77 7.03
N ARG A 176 -9.28 10.61 7.60
CA ARG A 176 -10.02 10.43 8.86
C ARG A 176 -9.28 9.45 9.74
N PRO A 177 -8.19 9.88 10.42
CA PRO A 177 -7.56 8.99 11.39
C PRO A 177 -8.60 8.63 12.46
N PRO A 178 -8.60 7.38 12.98
CA PRO A 178 -9.45 7.00 14.09
C PRO A 178 -9.25 8.01 15.22
N THR A 179 -10.35 8.51 15.77
CA THR A 179 -10.33 9.29 17.01
C THR A 179 -10.25 8.31 18.17
N ASP A 180 -9.66 8.73 19.29
CA ASP A 180 -9.53 7.90 20.50
C ASP A 180 -10.89 7.41 21.03
N ASP A 181 -12.01 8.00 20.55
CA ASP A 181 -13.39 7.64 20.90
C ASP A 181 -13.92 6.39 20.15
N ASP A 182 -13.22 5.91 19.11
CA ASP A 182 -13.67 4.75 18.33
C ASP A 182 -13.32 3.40 19.02
N ASP A 183 -12.41 3.40 20.00
CA ASP A 183 -12.01 2.21 20.74
C ASP A 183 -12.92 1.86 21.94
N GLU A 184 -13.77 2.79 22.41
CA GLU A 184 -14.63 2.57 23.60
C GLU A 184 -15.95 1.83 23.31
N ASN A 185 -16.33 1.62 22.05
CA ASN A 185 -17.62 0.99 21.70
C ASN A 185 -17.55 -0.52 21.43
N ASN A 186 -16.45 -1.18 21.72
CA ASN A 186 -16.32 -2.64 21.50
C ASN A 186 -16.46 -3.49 22.74
N ASP A 187 -16.76 -2.85 23.89
CA ASP A 187 -17.10 -3.53 25.14
C ASP A 187 -18.62 -3.53 25.35
N VAL A 188 -19.36 -4.24 24.53
CA VAL A 188 -20.78 -4.50 24.76
C VAL A 188 -21.02 -5.97 25.01
N ASP A 189 -21.39 -6.19 26.27
CA ASP A 189 -22.35 -7.18 26.76
C ASP A 189 -21.96 -8.65 26.69
N GLU A 190 -21.06 -9.05 27.57
CA GLU A 190 -21.25 -10.31 28.27
C GLU A 190 -22.38 -10.11 29.32
N GLU A 191 -23.64 -10.15 28.89
CA GLU A 191 -24.75 -10.34 29.84
C GLU A 191 -24.72 -11.77 30.36
N ASP A 192 -24.32 -11.85 31.63
CA ASP A 192 -24.52 -12.95 32.55
C ASP A 192 -25.96 -13.47 32.49
N GLY A 193 -26.14 -14.61 31.87
CA GLY A 193 -27.35 -15.40 31.92
C GLY A 193 -27.28 -16.42 33.05
N GLU A 194 -27.17 -15.98 34.31
CA GLU A 194 -27.55 -16.78 35.45
C GLU A 194 -29.07 -16.75 35.63
N GLY A 195 -29.66 -17.93 35.70
CA GLY A 195 -30.84 -17.99 36.49
C GLY A 195 -32.01 -18.83 35.98
N ARG A 196 -32.06 -20.05 36.58
CA ARG A 196 -33.21 -20.88 36.95
C ARG A 196 -33.60 -22.02 36.06
#